data_d86a5a13f973a833aca7544be5e33584
#
_entry.id   d86a5a13f973a833aca7544be5e33584
#
_cell.length_a   1.000
_cell.length_b   1.000
_cell.length_c   1.000
_cell.angle_alpha   90.00
_cell.angle_beta   90.00
_cell.angle_gamma   90.00
#
_symmetry.space_group_name_H-M   'P 1'
#
loop_
_entity.id
_entity.type
_entity.pdbx_description
1 polymer ?
#
loop_
_entity_poly.entity_id
_entity_poly.type
_entity_poly.pdbx_seq_one_letter_code
_entity_poly.pdbx_strand_id
1 'polypeptide(L)'
;CVAGQSLALGYYNDPELTAKSFIQNPLNSSYRELIYKTGDYGVLLPDGNLGYKGRKDRQIKHLGHRVELSEIEAAALRLESVSEACSMYLKEKELIYLFYTGAATVKEAAVHLRGLLPGFMVPRKLIKLDDMPKLANGKINMQALKELMK
;
A
#
# COMPACT_ATOMS: atom_id res chain seq x y z
N CYS A 1 7.49 -14.91 4.20
CA CYS A 1 7.01 -15.48 5.47
C CYS A 1 8.16 -15.67 6.44
N VAL A 2 7.86 -15.69 7.74
CA VAL A 2 8.83 -15.93 8.82
C VAL A 2 8.33 -17.12 9.65
N ALA A 3 9.26 -18.00 10.05
CA ALA A 3 9.02 -19.11 10.97
C ALA A 3 9.97 -19.02 12.16
N GLY A 4 9.70 -19.76 13.24
CA GLY A 4 10.61 -19.94 14.35
C GLY A 4 10.08 -19.40 15.68
N GLN A 5 10.93 -19.48 16.72
CA GLN A 5 10.57 -19.21 18.10
C GLN A 5 10.22 -17.72 18.39
N SER A 6 10.58 -16.82 17.48
CA SER A 6 10.30 -15.38 17.60
C SER A 6 8.89 -14.98 17.14
N LEU A 7 8.08 -15.94 16.67
CA LEU A 7 6.72 -15.65 16.27
C LEU A 7 5.86 -15.27 17.48
N ALA A 8 5.07 -14.20 17.32
CA ALA A 8 4.01 -13.87 18.26
C ALA A 8 2.90 -14.93 18.20
N LEU A 9 2.07 -14.97 19.24
CA LEU A 9 0.89 -15.85 19.29
C LEU A 9 -0.25 -15.38 18.36
N GLY A 10 -0.22 -14.11 17.97
CA GLY A 10 -1.22 -13.49 17.12
C GLY A 10 -1.36 -11.99 17.38
N TYR A 11 -2.38 -11.41 16.78
CA TYR A 11 -2.81 -10.03 17.07
C TYR A 11 -3.70 -9.98 18.31
N TYR A 12 -3.47 -9.01 19.17
CA TYR A 12 -4.27 -8.85 20.39
C TYR A 12 -5.72 -8.54 20.01
N ASN A 13 -6.64 -9.33 20.57
CA ASN A 13 -8.09 -9.20 20.40
C ASN A 13 -8.59 -9.17 18.93
N ASP A 14 -7.82 -9.74 17.99
CA ASP A 14 -8.17 -9.83 16.58
C ASP A 14 -7.88 -11.26 16.03
N PRO A 15 -8.81 -12.20 16.27
CA PRO A 15 -8.67 -13.58 15.83
C PRO A 15 -8.73 -13.74 14.30
N GLU A 16 -9.48 -12.87 13.62
CA GLU A 16 -9.60 -12.95 12.15
C GLU A 16 -8.30 -12.57 11.46
N LEU A 17 -7.69 -11.45 11.86
CA LEU A 17 -6.38 -11.03 11.34
C LEU A 17 -5.31 -12.04 11.73
N THR A 18 -5.38 -12.61 12.95
CA THR A 18 -4.48 -13.66 13.41
C THR A 18 -4.54 -14.87 12.47
N ALA A 19 -5.71 -15.42 12.21
CA ALA A 19 -5.90 -16.58 11.34
C ALA A 19 -5.46 -16.32 9.88
N LYS A 20 -5.62 -15.09 9.41
CA LYS A 20 -5.20 -14.67 8.07
C LYS A 20 -3.68 -14.53 7.93
N SER A 21 -3.01 -14.11 9.00
CA SER A 21 -1.57 -13.76 8.99
C SER A 21 -0.68 -14.87 9.51
N PHE A 22 -1.14 -15.64 10.51
CA PHE A 22 -0.43 -16.78 11.08
C PHE A 22 -1.08 -18.06 10.59
N ILE A 23 -0.45 -18.71 9.61
CA ILE A 23 -1.00 -19.89 8.95
C ILE A 23 -0.10 -21.11 9.18
N GLN A 24 -0.66 -22.31 8.97
CA GLN A 24 0.14 -23.53 8.86
C GLN A 24 1.14 -23.39 7.70
N ASN A 25 2.40 -23.77 7.94
CA ASN A 25 3.41 -23.82 6.89
C ASN A 25 2.98 -24.84 5.81
N PRO A 26 2.71 -24.38 4.56
CA PRO A 26 2.26 -25.28 3.50
C PRO A 26 3.34 -26.26 3.02
N LEU A 27 4.60 -26.01 3.36
CA LEU A 27 5.74 -26.89 3.03
C LEU A 27 5.97 -27.97 4.08
N ASN A 28 5.26 -27.90 5.22
CA ASN A 28 5.41 -28.86 6.31
C ASN A 28 4.06 -29.47 6.66
N SER A 29 3.89 -30.74 6.31
CA SER A 29 2.68 -31.53 6.61
C SER A 29 2.87 -32.50 7.78
N SER A 30 4.09 -32.64 8.31
CA SER A 30 4.42 -33.65 9.32
C SER A 30 4.05 -33.23 10.74
N TYR A 31 4.06 -31.94 11.03
CA TYR A 31 3.67 -31.38 12.32
C TYR A 31 3.14 -29.96 12.18
N ARG A 32 2.52 -29.45 13.24
CA ARG A 32 2.00 -28.09 13.27
C ARG A 32 3.16 -27.10 13.38
N GLU A 33 3.37 -26.35 12.30
CA GLU A 33 4.34 -25.27 12.22
C GLU A 33 3.65 -24.01 11.72
N LEU A 34 3.51 -23.02 12.59
CA LEU A 34 2.95 -21.72 12.19
C LEU A 34 4.03 -20.87 11.52
N ILE A 35 3.63 -20.18 10.47
CA ILE A 35 4.42 -19.14 9.81
C ILE A 35 3.64 -17.84 9.77
N TYR A 36 4.36 -16.72 9.86
CA TYR A 36 3.80 -15.38 9.74
C TYR A 36 3.99 -14.87 8.31
N LYS A 37 2.89 -14.44 7.68
CA LYS A 37 2.90 -13.76 6.38
C LYS A 37 3.25 -12.29 6.56
N THR A 38 4.48 -11.90 6.25
CA THR A 38 4.95 -10.51 6.39
C THR A 38 4.32 -9.55 5.39
N GLY A 39 3.76 -10.06 4.30
CA GLY A 39 3.30 -9.23 3.18
C GLY A 39 4.41 -8.77 2.25
N ASP A 40 5.65 -9.16 2.51
CA ASP A 40 6.78 -8.84 1.65
C ASP A 40 6.94 -9.86 0.52
N TYR A 41 7.32 -9.38 -0.66
CA TYR A 41 7.79 -10.21 -1.76
C TYR A 41 9.32 -10.24 -1.79
N GLY A 42 9.86 -11.43 -1.89
CA GLY A 42 11.27 -11.68 -2.09
C GLY A 42 11.52 -12.59 -3.29
N VAL A 43 12.73 -12.60 -3.76
CA VAL A 43 13.26 -13.54 -4.77
C VAL A 43 14.51 -14.19 -4.22
N LEU A 44 14.63 -15.51 -4.40
CA LEU A 44 15.87 -16.20 -4.09
C LEU A 44 16.89 -15.91 -5.19
N LEU A 45 18.02 -15.32 -4.81
CA LEU A 45 19.10 -14.99 -5.72
C LEU A 45 19.99 -16.23 -5.96
N PRO A 46 20.78 -16.26 -7.06
CA PRO A 46 21.69 -17.39 -7.37
C PRO A 46 22.72 -17.67 -6.29
N ASP A 47 23.09 -16.68 -5.50
CA ASP A 47 24.02 -16.77 -4.37
C ASP A 47 23.39 -17.30 -3.06
N GLY A 48 22.10 -17.67 -3.11
CA GLY A 48 21.32 -18.15 -1.96
C GLY A 48 20.74 -17.05 -1.07
N ASN A 49 21.00 -15.78 -1.35
CA ASN A 49 20.44 -14.66 -0.61
C ASN A 49 19.00 -14.34 -1.03
N LEU A 50 18.24 -13.67 -0.16
CA LEU A 50 16.89 -13.18 -0.46
C LEU A 50 16.95 -11.72 -0.92
N GLY A 51 16.63 -11.50 -2.19
CA GLY A 51 16.43 -10.15 -2.74
C GLY A 51 15.03 -9.64 -2.41
N TYR A 52 14.93 -8.44 -1.81
CA TYR A 52 13.65 -7.79 -1.52
C TYR A 52 13.06 -7.17 -2.79
N LYS A 53 11.77 -7.47 -3.08
CA LYS A 53 11.05 -6.98 -4.28
C LYS A 53 9.94 -5.96 -3.96
N GLY A 54 9.63 -5.78 -2.69
CA GLY A 54 8.58 -4.86 -2.26
C GLY A 54 7.50 -5.51 -1.41
N ARG A 55 6.42 -4.78 -1.15
CA ARG A 55 5.28 -5.26 -0.36
C ARG A 55 4.06 -5.56 -1.24
N LYS A 56 3.28 -6.54 -0.78
CA LYS A 56 2.01 -6.92 -1.41
C LYS A 56 0.92 -5.86 -1.22
N ASP A 57 0.96 -5.17 -0.08
CA ASP A 57 -0.09 -4.27 0.41
C ASP A 57 0.17 -2.79 0.09
N ARG A 58 1.13 -2.50 -0.80
CA ARG A 58 1.52 -1.13 -1.19
C ARG A 58 1.93 -0.22 -0.03
N GLN A 59 2.31 -0.82 1.10
CA GLN A 59 2.79 -0.13 2.27
C GLN A 59 4.18 0.44 2.02
N ILE A 60 4.41 1.66 2.47
CA ILE A 60 5.69 2.38 2.34
C ILE A 60 6.22 2.79 3.71
N LYS A 61 7.52 3.11 3.75
CA LYS A 61 8.14 3.85 4.86
C LYS A 61 8.39 5.27 4.37
N HIS A 62 7.70 6.25 4.97
CA HIS A 62 7.78 7.66 4.61
C HIS A 62 8.07 8.51 5.86
N LEU A 63 9.15 9.28 5.85
CA LEU A 63 9.59 10.12 6.99
C LEU A 63 9.64 9.35 8.33
N GLY A 64 10.08 8.10 8.31
CA GLY A 64 10.14 7.24 9.50
C GLY A 64 8.82 6.55 9.89
N HIS A 65 7.70 6.92 9.27
CA HIS A 65 6.38 6.34 9.53
C HIS A 65 6.04 5.23 8.54
N ARG A 66 5.28 4.26 9.03
CA ARG A 66 4.65 3.22 8.19
C ARG A 66 3.35 3.80 7.63
N VAL A 67 3.24 3.92 6.32
CA VAL A 67 2.11 4.53 5.62
C VAL A 67 1.50 3.52 4.65
N GLU A 68 0.20 3.37 4.72
CA GLU A 68 -0.60 2.61 3.77
C GLU A 68 -1.13 3.56 2.69
N LEU A 69 -0.70 3.38 1.44
CA LEU A 69 -1.18 4.23 0.34
C LEU A 69 -2.69 4.10 0.11
N SER A 70 -3.25 2.92 0.39
CA SER A 70 -4.70 2.68 0.33
C SER A 70 -5.51 3.51 1.34
N GLU A 71 -4.94 3.86 2.49
CA GLU A 71 -5.58 4.71 3.47
C GLU A 71 -5.75 6.15 2.94
N ILE A 72 -4.75 6.64 2.21
CA ILE A 72 -4.81 7.94 1.54
C ILE A 72 -5.90 7.94 0.45
N GLU A 73 -5.99 6.86 -0.32
CA GLU A 73 -7.02 6.68 -1.35
C GLU A 73 -8.42 6.65 -0.73
N ALA A 74 -8.58 5.87 0.35
CA ALA A 74 -9.85 5.81 1.07
C ALA A 74 -10.25 7.18 1.67
N ALA A 75 -9.29 7.95 2.18
CA ALA A 75 -9.55 9.31 2.65
C ALA A 75 -9.99 10.25 1.52
N ALA A 76 -9.35 10.15 0.34
CA ALA A 76 -9.72 10.96 -0.82
C ALA A 76 -11.15 10.64 -1.32
N LEU A 77 -11.51 9.35 -1.35
CA LEU A 77 -12.83 8.88 -1.79
C LEU A 77 -13.98 9.24 -0.83
N ARG A 78 -13.70 9.73 0.39
CA ARG A 78 -14.72 10.30 1.28
C ARG A 78 -15.22 11.66 0.82
N LEU A 79 -14.51 12.33 -0.07
CA LEU A 79 -15.00 13.56 -0.73
C LEU A 79 -15.88 13.14 -1.90
N GLU A 80 -17.19 13.38 -1.81
CA GLU A 80 -18.20 12.95 -2.82
C GLU A 80 -17.87 13.39 -4.25
N SER A 81 -17.17 14.52 -4.40
CA SER A 81 -16.71 15.03 -5.69
C SER A 81 -15.45 14.36 -6.23
N VAL A 82 -14.90 13.34 -5.56
CA VAL A 82 -13.81 12.45 -6.03
C VAL A 82 -14.41 11.12 -6.44
N SER A 83 -14.19 10.70 -7.69
CA SER A 83 -14.77 9.46 -8.24
C SER A 83 -13.79 8.27 -8.14
N GLU A 84 -12.53 8.49 -8.45
CA GLU A 84 -11.46 7.48 -8.34
C GLU A 84 -10.22 8.13 -7.75
N ALA A 85 -9.43 7.33 -7.02
CA ALA A 85 -8.20 7.79 -6.40
C ALA A 85 -7.12 6.69 -6.47
N CYS A 86 -5.88 7.10 -6.73
CA CYS A 86 -4.72 6.22 -6.72
C CYS A 86 -3.51 6.97 -6.18
N SER A 87 -2.93 6.47 -5.10
CA SER A 87 -1.71 7.02 -4.50
C SER A 87 -0.48 6.30 -5.00
N MET A 88 0.61 7.02 -5.19
CA MET A 88 1.91 6.47 -5.55
C MET A 88 3.02 7.14 -4.74
N TYR A 89 4.11 6.40 -4.53
CA TYR A 89 5.28 6.89 -3.82
C TYR A 89 6.50 6.95 -4.73
N LEU A 90 7.07 8.13 -4.87
CA LEU A 90 8.33 8.35 -5.57
C LEU A 90 9.47 8.31 -4.56
N LYS A 91 10.11 7.15 -4.44
CA LYS A 91 11.12 6.86 -3.42
C LYS A 91 12.32 7.80 -3.50
N GLU A 92 12.77 8.14 -4.71
CA GLU A 92 13.95 8.99 -4.96
C GLU A 92 13.78 10.43 -4.45
N LYS A 93 12.54 10.91 -4.40
CA LYS A 93 12.17 12.25 -3.90
C LYS A 93 11.46 12.21 -2.57
N GLU A 94 11.20 11.02 -2.04
CA GLU A 94 10.39 10.80 -0.82
C GLU A 94 9.04 11.54 -0.88
N LEU A 95 8.35 11.46 -2.02
CA LEU A 95 7.10 12.16 -2.24
C LEU A 95 5.93 11.19 -2.45
N ILE A 96 4.82 11.45 -1.75
CA ILE A 96 3.53 10.82 -2.01
C ILE A 96 2.79 11.65 -3.05
N TYR A 97 2.33 10.99 -4.11
CA TYR A 97 1.46 11.50 -5.14
C TYR A 97 0.05 10.94 -4.93
N LEU A 98 -0.98 11.75 -5.18
CA LEU A 98 -2.35 11.29 -5.34
C LEU A 98 -2.86 11.70 -6.71
N PHE A 99 -3.22 10.73 -7.53
CA PHE A 99 -3.98 10.89 -8.76
C PHE A 99 -5.46 10.68 -8.45
N TYR A 100 -6.33 11.51 -8.97
CA TYR A 100 -7.77 11.37 -8.74
C TYR A 100 -8.57 11.91 -9.91
N THR A 101 -9.80 11.43 -10.05
CA THR A 101 -10.80 11.90 -11.00
C THR A 101 -12.03 12.44 -10.27
N GLY A 102 -12.88 13.16 -10.95
CA GLY A 102 -14.12 13.71 -10.40
C GLY A 102 -14.20 15.23 -10.48
N ALA A 103 -15.21 15.83 -9.85
CA ALA A 103 -15.47 17.26 -9.91
C ALA A 103 -14.56 18.09 -8.99
N ALA A 104 -14.02 17.49 -7.92
CA ALA A 104 -13.20 18.20 -6.93
C ALA A 104 -12.05 18.97 -7.57
N THR A 105 -11.83 20.20 -7.11
CA THR A 105 -10.61 20.95 -7.42
C THR A 105 -9.43 20.43 -6.56
N VAL A 106 -8.21 20.69 -7.01
CA VAL A 106 -7.00 20.32 -6.25
C VAL A 106 -6.99 20.95 -4.85
N LYS A 107 -7.51 22.20 -4.74
CA LYS A 107 -7.59 22.92 -3.45
C LYS A 107 -8.57 22.24 -2.50
N GLU A 108 -9.76 21.88 -2.97
CA GLU A 108 -10.76 21.16 -2.15
C GLU A 108 -10.23 19.81 -1.68
N ALA A 109 -9.68 19.00 -2.59
CA ALA A 109 -9.07 17.72 -2.24
C ALA A 109 -7.94 17.87 -1.22
N ALA A 110 -7.07 18.88 -1.38
CA ALA A 110 -5.98 19.14 -0.44
C ALA A 110 -6.47 19.55 0.96
N VAL A 111 -7.50 20.39 1.04
CA VAL A 111 -8.09 20.81 2.33
C VAL A 111 -8.77 19.62 3.00
N HIS A 112 -9.53 18.83 2.26
CA HIS A 112 -10.20 17.63 2.76
C HIS A 112 -9.21 16.62 3.35
N LEU A 113 -8.14 16.30 2.62
CA LEU A 113 -7.11 15.36 3.09
C LEU A 113 -6.36 15.85 4.32
N ARG A 114 -6.05 17.14 4.41
CA ARG A 114 -5.43 17.72 5.61
C ARG A 114 -6.30 17.65 6.85
N GLY A 115 -7.61 17.64 6.69
CA GLY A 115 -8.56 17.47 7.79
C GLY A 115 -8.70 16.03 8.29
N LEU A 116 -8.32 15.03 7.47
CA LEU A 116 -8.51 13.62 7.78
C LEU A 116 -7.20 12.87 8.08
N LEU A 117 -6.09 13.26 7.45
CA LEU A 117 -4.83 12.52 7.51
C LEU A 117 -3.79 13.21 8.38
N PRO A 118 -2.95 12.44 9.08
CA PRO A 118 -1.74 12.97 9.69
C PRO A 118 -0.86 13.68 8.66
N GLY A 119 -0.16 14.74 9.04
CA GLY A 119 0.59 15.58 8.11
C GLY A 119 1.63 14.85 7.26
N PHE A 120 2.25 13.78 7.79
CA PHE A 120 3.19 12.94 7.04
C PHE A 120 2.52 12.06 5.98
N MET A 121 1.21 11.82 6.05
CA MET A 121 0.45 11.05 5.06
C MET A 121 -0.16 11.92 3.96
N VAL A 122 -0.25 13.25 4.18
CA VAL A 122 -0.86 14.14 3.19
C VAL A 122 0.00 14.20 1.92
N PRO A 123 -0.55 13.84 0.74
CA PRO A 123 0.21 13.88 -0.51
C PRO A 123 0.74 15.27 -0.81
N ARG A 124 2.02 15.36 -1.14
CA ARG A 124 2.68 16.61 -1.57
C ARG A 124 2.27 16.99 -3.00
N LYS A 125 1.87 16.02 -3.80
CA LYS A 125 1.46 16.22 -5.19
C LYS A 125 0.07 15.61 -5.40
N LEU A 126 -0.90 16.46 -5.72
CA LEU A 126 -2.25 16.07 -6.12
C LEU A 126 -2.39 16.37 -7.61
N ILE A 127 -2.73 15.36 -8.39
CA ILE A 127 -2.89 15.45 -9.84
C ILE A 127 -4.31 15.02 -10.17
N LYS A 128 -5.11 16.01 -10.63
CA LYS A 128 -6.44 15.73 -11.15
C LYS A 128 -6.29 15.23 -12.60
N LEU A 129 -6.99 14.15 -12.90
CA LEU A 129 -7.08 13.57 -14.24
C LEU A 129 -8.54 13.65 -14.72
N ASP A 130 -8.73 13.74 -16.01
CA ASP A 130 -10.05 13.62 -16.61
C ASP A 130 -10.56 12.19 -16.49
N ASP A 131 -9.69 11.20 -16.81
CA ASP A 131 -9.93 9.78 -16.67
C ASP A 131 -8.74 9.06 -16.03
N MET A 132 -9.03 8.06 -15.17
CA MET A 132 -8.00 7.22 -14.58
C MET A 132 -7.50 6.21 -15.63
N PRO A 133 -6.18 6.19 -15.95
CA PRO A 133 -5.67 5.24 -16.93
C PRO A 133 -5.85 3.81 -16.44
N LYS A 134 -6.45 2.96 -17.29
CA LYS A 134 -6.77 1.56 -16.99
C LYS A 134 -6.15 0.61 -18.01
N LEU A 135 -5.80 -0.58 -17.53
CA LEU A 135 -5.43 -1.71 -18.38
C LEU A 135 -6.68 -2.34 -18.99
N ALA A 136 -6.53 -3.19 -20.00
CA ALA A 136 -7.63 -3.91 -20.66
C ALA A 136 -8.50 -4.75 -19.70
N ASN A 137 -7.96 -5.15 -18.53
CA ASN A 137 -8.69 -5.88 -17.50
C ASN A 137 -9.39 -4.96 -16.47
N GLY A 138 -9.47 -3.64 -16.71
CA GLY A 138 -10.13 -2.65 -15.87
C GLY A 138 -9.32 -2.18 -14.65
N LYS A 139 -8.14 -2.73 -14.39
CA LYS A 139 -7.27 -2.29 -13.28
C LYS A 139 -6.54 -0.99 -13.66
N ILE A 140 -6.26 -0.15 -12.66
CA ILE A 140 -5.48 1.08 -12.86
C ILE A 140 -4.11 0.75 -13.44
N ASN A 141 -3.73 1.48 -14.49
CA ASN A 141 -2.42 1.37 -15.13
C ASN A 141 -1.38 2.19 -14.36
N MET A 142 -0.74 1.54 -13.38
CA MET A 142 0.29 2.15 -12.54
C MET A 142 1.49 2.66 -13.33
N GLN A 143 1.81 2.03 -14.47
CA GLN A 143 2.94 2.47 -15.31
C GLN A 143 2.64 3.82 -15.98
N ALA A 144 1.43 3.99 -16.53
CA ALA A 144 1.00 5.26 -17.09
C ALA A 144 0.99 6.39 -16.04
N LEU A 145 0.53 6.10 -14.81
CA LEU A 145 0.58 7.08 -13.73
C LEU A 145 2.01 7.43 -13.33
N LYS A 146 2.94 6.46 -13.35
CA LYS A 146 4.35 6.69 -13.02
C LYS A 146 5.01 7.67 -13.99
N GLU A 147 4.64 7.66 -15.25
CA GLU A 147 5.15 8.60 -16.27
C GLU A 147 4.73 10.05 -16.02
N LEU A 148 3.65 10.26 -15.26
CA LEU A 148 3.17 11.58 -14.84
C LEU A 148 3.87 12.09 -13.57
N MET A 149 4.67 11.26 -12.89
CA MET A 149 5.41 11.62 -11.67
C MET A 149 6.75 12.27 -12.03
N LYS A 150 6.74 13.50 -12.47
CA LYS A 150 7.94 14.28 -12.82
C LYS A 150 8.37 15.24 -11.71
#